data_542c0276905dc01032ba97091d551fac
#
_entry.id   542c0276905dc01032ba97091d551fac
#
_cell.length_a   1.000
_cell.length_b   1.000
_cell.length_c   1.000
_cell.angle_alpha   90.00
_cell.angle_beta   90.00
_cell.angle_gamma   90.00
#
_symmetry.space_group_name_H-M   'P 1'
#
loop_
_entity.id
_entity.type
_entity.pdbx_description
1 polymer ?
#
loop_
_entity_poly.entity_id
_entity_poly.type
_entity_poly.pdbx_seq_one_letter_code
_entity_poly.pdbx_strand_id
1 'polypeptide(L)'
;ALVNYTIFKQNNGWDILEQWMKSALLWKNSVIRWGYIEDYDYVFEEYEEISQTKLDEILSDDSHEIVGALEFENRAVQPSDNPMAGPEVELVYVNVRCRKQINKSKIKLELVPPENFRISRDATTLDDATFVGIQSSLTRSEIRKFYPEMAESIDDWDELDGETWAGALSYSQDVAARKQITGQEYTQGSNQYTGEIGLEALREVTITECWIHVDRDGDGIAELKHIISAGTTILHEEDATGIPLADIVPIDIPHEYYGLSMADFTRSSTLASTAILRGFVENTYLTNYAPKLA
;
A
#
# COMPACT_ATOMS: atom_id res chain seq x y z
N ALA A 1 14.13 21.12 3.18
CA ALA A 1 15.06 20.06 3.63
C ALA A 1 14.27 18.79 3.99
N LEU A 2 13.23 18.85 4.85
CA LEU A 2 12.46 17.68 5.32
C LEU A 2 11.78 16.93 4.15
N VAL A 3 11.03 17.64 3.30
CA VAL A 3 10.33 17.06 2.14
C VAL A 3 11.29 16.31 1.22
N ASN A 4 12.43 16.91 0.90
CA ASN A 4 13.45 16.25 0.05
C ASN A 4 14.02 14.99 0.72
N TYR A 5 14.22 15.03 2.04
CA TYR A 5 14.68 13.86 2.78
C TYR A 5 13.64 12.74 2.73
N THR A 6 12.36 13.07 2.99
CA THR A 6 11.26 12.09 2.97
C THR A 6 11.11 11.46 1.58
N ILE A 7 11.10 12.26 0.52
CA ILE A 7 10.93 11.74 -0.85
C ILE A 7 12.14 10.93 -1.28
N PHE A 8 13.35 11.52 -1.24
CA PHE A 8 14.52 10.94 -1.89
C PHE A 8 15.32 9.96 -1.02
N LYS A 9 15.24 10.07 0.32
CA LYS A 9 16.00 9.20 1.22
C LYS A 9 15.15 8.10 1.85
N GLN A 10 13.96 8.44 2.33
CA GLN A 10 13.09 7.46 2.95
C GLN A 10 12.35 6.58 1.93
N ASN A 11 11.97 7.13 0.78
CA ASN A 11 11.13 6.46 -0.22
C ASN A 11 11.83 6.10 -1.53
N ASN A 12 13.17 6.19 -1.64
CA ASN A 12 13.88 5.97 -2.91
C ASN A 12 13.28 6.79 -4.07
N GLY A 13 13.05 8.09 -3.85
CA GLY A 13 12.29 8.94 -4.73
C GLY A 13 12.74 8.97 -6.19
N TRP A 14 14.02 8.71 -6.49
CA TRP A 14 14.51 8.62 -7.86
C TRP A 14 13.90 7.45 -8.63
N ASP A 15 13.81 6.29 -8.01
CA ASP A 15 13.24 5.09 -8.62
C ASP A 15 11.72 5.27 -8.83
N ILE A 16 11.04 5.87 -7.85
CA ILE A 16 9.61 6.18 -7.95
C ILE A 16 9.34 7.17 -9.08
N LEU A 17 10.11 8.25 -9.17
CA LEU A 17 9.96 9.25 -10.24
C LEU A 17 10.21 8.66 -11.62
N GLU A 18 11.24 7.83 -11.76
CA GLU A 18 11.52 7.15 -13.03
C GLU A 18 10.37 6.23 -13.46
N GLN A 19 9.86 5.41 -12.54
CA GLN A 19 8.74 4.52 -12.78
C GLN A 19 7.45 5.31 -13.08
N TRP A 20 7.21 6.41 -12.36
CA TRP A 20 6.06 7.28 -12.54
C TRP A 20 6.03 7.90 -13.93
N MET A 21 7.16 8.49 -14.36
CA MET A 21 7.30 9.04 -15.71
C MET A 21 7.15 7.98 -16.79
N LYS A 22 7.80 6.82 -16.63
CA LYS A 22 7.68 5.71 -17.58
C LYS A 22 6.24 5.21 -17.69
N SER A 23 5.57 5.02 -16.57
CA SER A 23 4.17 4.63 -16.54
C SER A 23 3.28 5.64 -17.27
N ALA A 24 3.43 6.93 -16.98
CA ALA A 24 2.65 7.98 -17.63
C ALA A 24 2.85 8.02 -19.18
N LEU A 25 4.10 7.89 -19.64
CA LEU A 25 4.40 7.85 -21.07
C LEU A 25 3.80 6.64 -21.79
N LEU A 26 3.68 5.51 -21.09
CA LEU A 26 3.12 4.27 -21.65
C LEU A 26 1.58 4.22 -21.56
N TRP A 27 1.02 4.65 -20.44
CA TRP A 27 -0.40 4.43 -20.08
C TRP A 27 -1.27 5.69 -20.08
N LYS A 28 -0.76 6.80 -20.64
CA LYS A 28 -1.44 8.11 -20.78
C LYS A 28 -1.44 8.97 -19.53
N ASN A 29 -1.59 8.38 -18.36
CA ASN A 29 -1.47 9.00 -17.06
C ASN A 29 -0.80 8.03 -16.09
N SER A 30 -0.34 8.56 -14.98
CA SER A 30 0.15 7.74 -13.87
C SER A 30 -0.11 8.47 -12.56
N VAL A 31 -0.48 7.70 -11.54
CA VAL A 31 -0.90 8.21 -10.24
C VAL A 31 0.03 7.70 -9.16
N ILE A 32 0.44 8.59 -8.26
CA ILE A 32 1.15 8.25 -7.02
C ILE A 32 0.21 8.52 -5.85
N ARG A 33 0.17 7.60 -4.93
CA ARG A 33 -0.45 7.74 -3.62
C ARG A 33 0.61 8.08 -2.59
N TRP A 34 0.27 8.96 -1.65
CA TRP A 34 1.04 9.13 -0.44
C TRP A 34 0.16 8.89 0.79
N GLY A 35 0.76 8.29 1.81
CA GLY A 35 0.07 8.02 3.05
C GLY A 35 1.06 7.97 4.21
N TYR A 36 0.57 8.25 5.40
CA TYR A 36 1.32 8.02 6.63
C TYR A 36 1.09 6.57 7.06
N ILE A 37 2.16 5.82 7.21
CA ILE A 37 2.11 4.45 7.71
C ILE A 37 2.67 4.44 9.13
N GLU A 38 1.83 4.06 10.07
CA GLU A 38 2.25 3.78 11.44
C GLU A 38 2.93 2.42 11.48
N ASP A 39 4.20 2.44 11.86
CA ASP A 39 5.00 1.23 12.01
C ASP A 39 5.78 1.32 13.32
N TYR A 40 5.65 0.30 14.13
CA TYR A 40 6.29 0.21 15.42
C TYR A 40 7.09 -1.09 15.47
N ASP A 41 8.36 -0.95 15.81
CA ASP A 41 9.24 -2.09 16.07
C ASP A 41 9.43 -2.23 17.59
N TYR A 42 9.66 -3.44 18.04
CA TYR A 42 9.83 -3.75 19.44
C TYR A 42 11.21 -4.34 19.65
N VAL A 43 11.98 -3.69 20.53
CA VAL A 43 13.27 -4.18 20.98
C VAL A 43 13.14 -4.61 22.43
N PHE A 44 13.63 -5.82 22.72
CA PHE A 44 13.69 -6.31 24.08
C PHE A 44 15.02 -5.94 24.70
N GLU A 45 14.97 -5.27 25.83
CA GLU A 45 16.12 -4.90 26.64
C GLU A 45 16.04 -5.66 27.97
N GLU A 46 17.13 -6.32 28.35
CA GLU A 46 17.24 -7.07 29.59
C GLU A 46 18.17 -6.31 30.52
N TYR A 47 17.69 -6.03 31.72
CA TYR A 47 18.45 -5.34 32.74
C TYR A 47 18.65 -6.27 33.93
N GLU A 48 19.92 -6.40 34.34
CA GLU A 48 20.32 -7.16 35.51
C GLU A 48 20.58 -6.19 36.68
N GLU A 49 20.05 -6.49 37.84
CA GLU A 49 20.31 -5.77 39.12
C GLU A 49 20.08 -4.26 39.02
N ILE A 50 18.85 -3.81 38.74
CA ILE A 50 18.50 -2.39 38.73
C ILE A 50 17.77 -1.98 39.99
N SER A 51 18.05 -0.75 40.49
CA SER A 51 17.33 -0.17 41.60
C SER A 51 15.92 0.31 41.20
N GLN A 52 15.02 0.44 42.18
CA GLN A 52 13.67 0.91 41.93
C GLN A 52 13.65 2.29 41.26
N THR A 53 14.55 3.19 41.65
CA THR A 53 14.62 4.53 41.05
C THR A 53 14.98 4.50 39.58
N LYS A 54 15.88 3.61 39.18
CA LYS A 54 16.20 3.42 37.74
C LYS A 54 15.07 2.74 36.96
N LEU A 55 14.35 1.81 37.58
CA LEU A 55 13.18 1.19 36.98
C LEU A 55 12.09 2.24 36.73
N ASP A 56 11.82 3.09 37.71
CA ASP A 56 10.84 4.17 37.61
C ASP A 56 11.26 5.20 36.52
N GLU A 57 12.56 5.47 36.37
CA GLU A 57 13.09 6.33 35.31
C GLU A 57 12.86 5.72 33.92
N ILE A 58 13.12 4.43 33.73
CA ILE A 58 12.86 3.71 32.50
C ILE A 58 11.36 3.69 32.16
N LEU A 59 10.51 3.47 33.14
CA LEU A 59 9.06 3.44 32.97
C LEU A 59 8.43 4.83 32.84
N SER A 60 9.15 5.90 33.19
CA SER A 60 8.68 7.27 32.90
C SER A 60 8.65 7.60 31.43
N ASP A 61 9.34 6.82 30.60
CA ASP A 61 9.28 6.89 29.13
C ASP A 61 8.16 5.96 28.64
N ASP A 62 7.08 6.53 28.12
CA ASP A 62 5.90 5.81 27.59
C ASP A 62 6.23 4.76 26.53
N SER A 63 7.46 4.78 26.00
CA SER A 63 7.94 3.81 25.01
C SER A 63 8.35 2.46 25.60
N HIS A 64 8.49 2.36 26.94
CA HIS A 64 8.94 1.15 27.62
C HIS A 64 7.80 0.45 28.36
N GLU A 65 7.70 -0.86 28.17
CA GLU A 65 6.73 -1.72 28.83
C GLU A 65 7.43 -2.94 29.42
N ILE A 66 7.09 -3.29 30.67
CA ILE A 66 7.64 -4.48 31.33
C ILE A 66 6.98 -5.73 30.75
N VAL A 67 7.81 -6.70 30.36
CA VAL A 67 7.37 -7.98 29.86
C VAL A 67 7.81 -9.08 30.82
N GLY A 68 6.86 -9.65 31.56
CA GLY A 68 7.12 -10.75 32.50
C GLY A 68 6.93 -10.38 33.96
N ALA A 69 7.28 -11.31 34.83
CA ALA A 69 7.21 -11.12 36.27
C ALA A 69 8.46 -10.37 36.78
N LEU A 70 8.26 -9.39 37.62
CA LEU A 70 9.35 -8.69 38.34
C LEU A 70 9.84 -9.54 39.49
N GLU A 71 11.11 -9.94 39.45
CA GLU A 71 11.81 -10.57 40.58
C GLU A 71 12.61 -9.50 41.28
N PHE A 72 12.46 -9.39 42.61
CA PHE A 72 13.16 -8.41 43.44
C PHE A 72 13.82 -9.05 44.64
N GLU A 73 14.97 -8.51 45.00
CA GLU A 73 15.68 -8.84 46.22
C GLU A 73 15.89 -7.60 47.10
N ASN A 74 15.78 -7.79 48.40
CA ASN A 74 16.08 -6.73 49.37
C ASN A 74 17.60 -6.75 49.65
N ARG A 75 18.31 -5.74 49.18
CA ARG A 75 19.75 -5.61 49.45
C ARG A 75 20.00 -4.53 50.47
N ALA A 76 20.69 -4.88 51.54
CA ALA A 76 21.07 -3.91 52.55
C ALA A 76 22.19 -2.99 51.98
N VAL A 77 21.91 -1.71 51.90
CA VAL A 77 22.90 -0.68 51.56
C VAL A 77 23.79 -0.44 52.80
N GLN A 78 25.11 -0.24 52.61
CA GLN A 78 26.04 0.06 53.71
C GLN A 78 25.54 1.24 54.53
N PRO A 79 25.67 1.18 55.86
CA PRO A 79 25.10 2.19 56.73
C PRO A 79 25.67 3.57 56.36
N SER A 80 24.78 4.53 56.20
CA SER A 80 25.13 5.95 56.16
C SER A 80 25.91 6.32 57.44
N ASP A 81 26.83 7.28 57.37
CA ASP A 81 27.65 7.78 58.48
C ASP A 81 26.83 8.27 59.70
N ASN A 82 25.53 8.03 59.71
CA ASN A 82 24.64 8.41 60.80
C ASN A 82 24.30 7.18 61.65
N PRO A 83 24.87 7.07 62.88
CA PRO A 83 24.72 5.90 63.76
C PRO A 83 23.30 5.68 64.31
N MET A 84 22.35 6.57 64.04
CA MET A 84 20.94 6.44 64.40
C MET A 84 20.02 6.03 63.27
N ALA A 85 20.47 5.97 62.03
CA ALA A 85 19.71 5.45 60.90
C ALA A 85 19.81 3.93 60.90
N GLY A 86 18.67 3.25 60.89
CA GLY A 86 18.64 1.80 60.68
C GLY A 86 19.17 1.44 59.26
N PRO A 87 19.45 0.17 58.98
CA PRO A 87 19.95 -0.24 57.67
C PRO A 87 18.94 0.21 56.61
N GLU A 88 19.37 1.07 55.69
CA GLU A 88 18.60 1.38 54.51
C GLU A 88 18.58 0.12 53.63
N VAL A 89 17.39 -0.35 53.35
CA VAL A 89 17.16 -1.49 52.47
C VAL A 89 16.75 -0.96 51.10
N GLU A 90 17.53 -1.18 50.11
CA GLU A 90 17.22 -0.86 48.73
C GLU A 90 16.60 -2.08 48.03
N LEU A 91 15.48 -1.87 47.36
CA LEU A 91 14.87 -2.88 46.51
C LEU A 91 15.66 -2.94 45.18
N VAL A 92 16.22 -4.09 44.89
CA VAL A 92 16.94 -4.36 43.62
C VAL A 92 16.17 -5.39 42.84
N TYR A 93 15.83 -5.06 41.63
CA TYR A 93 15.22 -6.00 40.69
C TYR A 93 16.29 -6.81 39.98
N VAL A 94 16.19 -8.12 40.04
CA VAL A 94 17.27 -9.03 39.62
C VAL A 94 17.27 -9.22 38.12
N ASN A 95 16.10 -9.43 37.51
CA ASN A 95 15.96 -9.60 36.07
C ASN A 95 14.73 -8.87 35.57
N VAL A 96 14.94 -7.75 34.91
CA VAL A 96 13.85 -6.95 34.34
C VAL A 96 13.97 -7.02 32.82
N ARG A 97 12.91 -7.54 32.19
CA ARG A 97 12.81 -7.53 30.75
C ARG A 97 11.82 -6.47 30.33
N CYS A 98 12.29 -5.48 29.60
CA CYS A 98 11.49 -4.40 29.06
C CYS A 98 11.33 -4.56 27.55
N ARG A 99 10.16 -4.23 27.03
CA ARG A 99 9.87 -4.08 25.61
C ARG A 99 9.87 -2.58 25.30
N LYS A 100 10.80 -2.15 24.47
CA LYS A 100 10.88 -0.77 24.00
C LYS A 100 10.24 -0.67 22.63
N GLN A 101 9.25 0.21 22.51
CA GLN A 101 8.59 0.52 21.25
C GLN A 101 9.36 1.61 20.51
N ILE A 102 9.86 1.28 19.32
CA ILE A 102 10.56 2.24 18.46
C ILE A 102 9.61 2.63 17.34
N ASN A 103 9.29 3.90 17.25
CA ASN A 103 8.45 4.44 16.17
C ASN A 103 9.27 4.48 14.87
N LYS A 104 8.83 3.67 13.88
CA LYS A 104 9.34 3.63 12.50
C LYS A 104 8.36 4.21 11.49
N SER A 105 7.32 4.86 11.99
CA SER A 105 6.28 5.46 11.16
C SER A 105 6.87 6.43 10.15
N LYS A 106 6.39 6.36 8.94
CA LYS A 106 6.90 7.19 7.84
C LYS A 106 5.82 7.52 6.82
N ILE A 107 6.04 8.58 6.08
CA ILE A 107 5.27 8.85 4.88
C ILE A 107 5.77 7.93 3.79
N LYS A 108 4.89 7.09 3.23
CA LYS A 108 5.15 6.19 2.12
C LYS A 108 4.59 6.75 0.83
N LEU A 109 5.37 6.64 -0.24
CA LEU A 109 4.95 6.95 -1.60
C LEU A 109 4.81 5.64 -2.35
N GLU A 110 3.69 5.45 -3.03
CA GLU A 110 3.40 4.25 -3.81
C GLU A 110 2.88 4.62 -5.19
N LEU A 111 3.41 3.96 -6.20
CA LEU A 111 2.90 4.08 -7.56
C LEU A 111 1.65 3.19 -7.69
N VAL A 112 0.55 3.79 -8.13
CA VAL A 112 -0.71 3.07 -8.33
C VAL A 112 -0.74 2.46 -9.73
N PRO A 113 -0.96 1.13 -9.86
CA PRO A 113 -1.14 0.50 -11.15
C PRO A 113 -2.36 1.09 -11.89
N PRO A 114 -2.26 1.40 -13.20
CA PRO A 114 -3.36 2.04 -13.92
C PRO A 114 -4.65 1.23 -13.94
N GLU A 115 -4.56 -0.09 -13.89
CA GLU A 115 -5.70 -0.99 -13.79
C GLU A 115 -6.46 -0.90 -12.47
N ASN A 116 -5.79 -0.50 -11.41
CA ASN A 116 -6.34 -0.40 -10.05
C ASN A 116 -6.89 0.99 -9.74
N PHE A 117 -6.71 1.95 -10.64
CA PHE A 117 -7.17 3.32 -10.47
C PHE A 117 -8.46 3.57 -11.22
N ARG A 118 -9.39 4.28 -10.60
CA ARG A 118 -10.65 4.75 -11.20
C ARG A 118 -10.93 6.18 -10.78
N ILE A 119 -11.49 6.92 -11.71
CA ILE A 119 -11.94 8.30 -11.50
C ILE A 119 -13.30 8.49 -12.18
N SER A 120 -14.10 9.41 -11.67
CA SER A 120 -15.38 9.78 -12.27
C SER A 120 -15.20 10.23 -13.72
N ARG A 121 -16.15 9.87 -14.58
CA ARG A 121 -16.04 10.13 -16.02
C ARG A 121 -16.00 11.61 -16.38
N ASP A 122 -16.65 12.42 -15.57
CA ASP A 122 -16.81 13.85 -15.82
C ASP A 122 -15.64 14.68 -15.28
N ALA A 123 -14.70 14.06 -14.57
CA ALA A 123 -13.56 14.74 -14.00
C ALA A 123 -12.54 15.13 -15.06
N THR A 124 -11.99 16.33 -14.92
CA THR A 124 -10.86 16.84 -15.71
C THR A 124 -9.58 16.84 -14.90
N THR A 125 -9.67 16.90 -13.58
CA THR A 125 -8.57 16.87 -12.63
C THR A 125 -8.92 15.95 -11.45
N LEU A 126 -7.95 15.64 -10.60
CA LEU A 126 -8.22 14.90 -9.36
C LEU A 126 -9.11 15.68 -8.39
N ASP A 127 -8.98 17.01 -8.39
CA ASP A 127 -9.67 17.87 -7.43
C ASP A 127 -11.15 18.09 -7.77
N ASP A 128 -11.54 18.02 -9.04
CA ASP A 128 -12.93 18.18 -9.48
C ASP A 128 -13.70 16.84 -9.57
N ALA A 129 -13.03 15.75 -9.27
CA ALA A 129 -13.61 14.43 -9.36
C ALA A 129 -14.65 14.19 -8.26
N THR A 130 -15.83 13.75 -8.65
CA THR A 130 -16.88 13.32 -7.71
C THR A 130 -16.56 11.98 -7.04
N PHE A 131 -15.74 11.16 -7.69
CA PHE A 131 -15.29 9.87 -7.22
C PHE A 131 -13.88 9.61 -7.70
N VAL A 132 -12.99 9.22 -6.78
CA VAL A 132 -11.67 8.67 -7.06
C VAL A 132 -11.51 7.40 -6.24
N GLY A 133 -11.03 6.34 -6.85
CA GLY A 133 -10.85 5.07 -6.14
C GLY A 133 -9.61 4.31 -6.56
N ILE A 134 -9.07 3.57 -5.61
CA ILE A 134 -7.93 2.67 -5.79
C ILE A 134 -8.30 1.31 -5.24
N GLN A 135 -7.98 0.26 -6.00
CA GLN A 135 -8.05 -1.11 -5.51
C GLN A 135 -6.66 -1.62 -5.13
N SER A 136 -6.62 -2.34 -4.02
CA SER A 136 -5.45 -3.06 -3.55
C SER A 136 -5.87 -4.41 -3.00
N SER A 137 -4.94 -5.33 -2.76
CA SER A 137 -5.21 -6.57 -2.04
C SER A 137 -4.55 -6.52 -0.68
N LEU A 138 -5.26 -6.93 0.35
CA LEU A 138 -4.75 -7.15 1.69
C LEU A 138 -5.05 -8.59 2.10
N THR A 139 -4.17 -9.18 2.90
CA THR A 139 -4.44 -10.49 3.50
C THR A 139 -5.49 -10.38 4.61
N ARG A 140 -6.23 -11.44 4.87
CA ARG A 140 -7.19 -11.50 5.99
C ARG A 140 -6.53 -11.18 7.34
N SER A 141 -5.25 -11.56 7.51
CA SER A 141 -4.46 -11.26 8.69
C SER A 141 -4.19 -9.75 8.83
N GLU A 142 -3.87 -9.07 7.74
CA GLU A 142 -3.66 -7.62 7.73
C GLU A 142 -4.95 -6.85 8.00
N ILE A 143 -6.08 -7.28 7.42
CA ILE A 143 -7.39 -6.67 7.70
C ILE A 143 -7.73 -6.78 9.17
N ARG A 144 -7.52 -7.94 9.80
CA ARG A 144 -7.73 -8.12 11.26
C ARG A 144 -6.81 -7.25 12.10
N LYS A 145 -5.60 -6.98 11.62
CA LYS A 145 -4.63 -6.11 12.31
C LYS A 145 -5.00 -4.64 12.21
N PHE A 146 -5.41 -4.18 11.02
CA PHE A 146 -5.68 -2.77 10.77
C PHE A 146 -7.10 -2.35 11.15
N TYR A 147 -8.08 -3.26 11.03
CA TYR A 147 -9.50 -3.00 11.28
C TYR A 147 -10.11 -4.04 12.23
N PRO A 148 -9.63 -4.15 13.48
CA PRO A 148 -10.03 -5.22 14.38
C PRO A 148 -11.54 -5.22 14.68
N GLU A 149 -12.14 -4.04 14.89
CA GLU A 149 -13.55 -3.90 15.22
C GLU A 149 -14.47 -4.40 14.10
N MET A 150 -14.13 -4.06 12.84
CA MET A 150 -14.90 -4.49 11.69
C MET A 150 -14.62 -5.95 11.33
N ALA A 151 -13.39 -6.42 11.53
CA ALA A 151 -13.02 -7.80 11.23
C ALA A 151 -13.77 -8.81 12.10
N GLU A 152 -14.18 -8.45 13.32
CA GLU A 152 -15.03 -9.28 14.19
C GLU A 152 -16.49 -9.34 13.69
N SER A 153 -16.96 -8.34 12.97
CA SER A 153 -18.33 -8.28 12.43
C SER A 153 -18.50 -9.01 11.10
N ILE A 154 -17.39 -9.52 10.51
CA ILE A 154 -17.42 -10.23 9.24
C ILE A 154 -17.71 -11.71 9.49
N ASP A 155 -18.94 -12.13 9.24
CA ASP A 155 -19.38 -13.51 9.41
C ASP A 155 -18.88 -14.42 8.27
N ASP A 156 -18.88 -13.93 7.04
CA ASP A 156 -18.42 -14.67 5.86
C ASP A 156 -17.34 -13.91 5.07
N TRP A 157 -16.12 -14.40 5.21
CA TRP A 157 -14.96 -13.84 4.49
C TRP A 157 -14.94 -14.16 3.00
N ASP A 158 -15.74 -15.13 2.56
CA ASP A 158 -15.81 -15.54 1.16
C ASP A 158 -16.72 -14.60 0.35
N GLU A 159 -17.71 -13.97 1.00
CA GLU A 159 -18.54 -12.93 0.39
C GLU A 159 -17.80 -11.60 0.19
N LEU A 160 -16.69 -11.40 0.90
CA LEU A 160 -15.84 -10.20 0.76
C LEU A 160 -14.94 -10.25 -0.47
N ASP A 161 -14.82 -11.37 -1.14
CA ASP A 161 -14.08 -11.50 -2.40
C ASP A 161 -14.82 -10.75 -3.52
N GLY A 162 -14.82 -9.41 -3.40
CA GLY A 162 -15.39 -8.52 -4.40
C GLY A 162 -14.70 -8.70 -5.76
N GLU A 163 -15.46 -8.48 -6.82
CA GLU A 163 -14.88 -8.44 -8.17
C GLU A 163 -13.79 -7.36 -8.23
N THR A 164 -12.59 -7.77 -8.63
CA THR A 164 -11.55 -6.80 -8.93
C THR A 164 -11.96 -5.98 -10.16
N TRP A 165 -11.71 -4.69 -10.16
CA TRP A 165 -11.96 -3.86 -11.34
C TRP A 165 -11.20 -4.36 -12.57
N ALA A 166 -10.04 -4.94 -12.37
CA ALA A 166 -9.26 -5.61 -13.42
C ALA A 166 -9.95 -6.88 -13.92
N GLY A 167 -10.69 -7.60 -13.07
CA GLY A 167 -11.48 -8.78 -13.45
C GLY A 167 -12.75 -8.41 -14.18
N ALA A 168 -13.49 -7.40 -13.70
CA ALA A 168 -14.73 -6.90 -14.31
C ALA A 168 -14.50 -6.30 -15.72
N LEU A 169 -13.33 -5.76 -15.99
CA LEU A 169 -12.94 -5.25 -17.31
C LEU A 169 -12.40 -6.35 -18.23
N SER A 170 -12.72 -7.63 -17.92
CA SER A 170 -12.31 -8.75 -18.75
C SER A 170 -10.86 -8.55 -19.15
N TYR A 171 -9.93 -8.80 -18.24
CA TYR A 171 -8.50 -8.79 -18.54
C TYR A 171 -8.22 -7.97 -19.81
N SER A 172 -8.18 -6.67 -19.67
CA SER A 172 -7.95 -5.87 -20.87
C SER A 172 -6.74 -6.49 -21.54
N GLN A 173 -6.81 -6.69 -22.84
CA GLN A 173 -5.72 -7.30 -23.59
C GLN A 173 -4.37 -6.65 -23.25
N ASP A 174 -4.43 -5.43 -22.74
CA ASP A 174 -3.31 -4.63 -22.27
C ASP A 174 -2.67 -5.16 -20.99
N VAL A 175 -3.46 -5.62 -20.00
CA VAL A 175 -2.94 -6.24 -18.77
C VAL A 175 -2.31 -7.60 -19.10
N ALA A 176 -2.95 -8.38 -19.95
CA ALA A 176 -2.41 -9.66 -20.42
C ALA A 176 -1.11 -9.45 -21.22
N ALA A 177 -1.07 -8.46 -22.11
CA ALA A 177 0.13 -8.13 -22.89
C ALA A 177 1.27 -7.65 -21.98
N ARG A 178 0.99 -6.82 -20.97
CA ARG A 178 1.99 -6.37 -20.00
C ARG A 178 2.58 -7.53 -19.21
N LYS A 179 1.74 -8.43 -18.73
CA LYS A 179 2.15 -9.62 -17.99
C LYS A 179 2.95 -10.58 -18.85
N GLN A 180 2.58 -10.73 -20.12
CA GLN A 180 3.32 -11.54 -21.08
C GLN A 180 4.71 -10.96 -21.37
N ILE A 181 4.84 -9.63 -21.51
CA ILE A 181 6.13 -8.96 -21.72
C ILE A 181 7.04 -9.11 -20.50
N THR A 182 6.51 -9.08 -19.30
CA THR A 182 7.29 -9.22 -18.06
C THR A 182 7.63 -10.67 -17.72
N GLY A 183 7.18 -11.65 -18.51
CA GLY A 183 7.38 -13.08 -18.26
C GLY A 183 6.63 -13.61 -17.04
N GLN A 184 5.79 -12.78 -16.43
CA GLN A 184 4.83 -13.21 -15.44
C GLN A 184 3.64 -13.81 -16.17
N GLU A 185 3.76 -15.07 -16.59
CA GLU A 185 2.57 -15.88 -16.85
C GLU A 185 1.80 -15.93 -15.52
N TYR A 186 0.81 -15.09 -15.43
CA TYR A 186 -0.20 -15.23 -14.42
C TYR A 186 -0.94 -16.51 -14.82
N THR A 187 -0.44 -17.62 -14.34
CA THR A 187 -1.35 -18.71 -14.05
C THR A 187 -2.41 -18.04 -13.19
N GLN A 188 -3.57 -17.86 -13.75
CA GLN A 188 -4.80 -17.67 -13.01
C GLN A 188 -4.91 -18.96 -12.18
N GLY A 189 -3.99 -19.05 -11.21
CA GLY A 189 -4.01 -20.01 -10.16
C GLY A 189 -5.27 -19.63 -9.44
N SER A 190 -6.35 -20.28 -9.85
CA SER A 190 -7.45 -20.45 -8.97
C SER A 190 -6.87 -20.48 -7.57
N ASN A 191 -7.50 -19.82 -6.63
CA ASN A 191 -7.25 -19.90 -5.19
C ASN A 191 -7.31 -21.36 -4.68
N GLN A 192 -6.80 -22.32 -5.46
CA GLN A 192 -6.79 -23.76 -5.22
C GLN A 192 -5.76 -24.19 -4.16
N TYR A 193 -4.90 -23.27 -3.71
CA TYR A 193 -4.02 -23.52 -2.56
C TYR A 193 -4.71 -23.31 -1.19
N THR A 194 -5.99 -22.99 -1.17
CA THR A 194 -6.73 -22.65 0.05
C THR A 194 -7.32 -23.84 0.81
N GLY A 195 -6.94 -25.06 0.46
CA GLY A 195 -7.45 -26.27 1.12
C GLY A 195 -6.63 -26.78 2.30
N GLU A 196 -5.46 -26.21 2.60
CA GLU A 196 -4.61 -26.71 3.67
C GLU A 196 -4.62 -25.78 4.89
N ILE A 197 -4.75 -26.42 6.03
CA ILE A 197 -4.82 -25.84 7.38
C ILE A 197 -3.70 -24.81 7.59
N GLY A 198 -4.05 -23.56 7.82
CA GLY A 198 -3.13 -22.47 8.17
C GLY A 198 -2.94 -21.37 7.10
N LEU A 199 -3.39 -21.56 5.86
CA LEU A 199 -3.25 -20.57 4.78
C LEU A 199 -4.43 -19.58 4.69
N GLU A 200 -5.51 -19.79 5.45
CA GLU A 200 -6.67 -18.91 5.42
C GLU A 200 -6.35 -17.48 5.83
N ALA A 201 -5.45 -17.30 6.79
CA ALA A 201 -4.99 -15.97 7.23
C ALA A 201 -4.23 -15.19 6.15
N LEU A 202 -3.62 -15.91 5.19
CA LEU A 202 -2.86 -15.32 4.07
C LEU A 202 -3.70 -15.16 2.80
N ARG A 203 -4.98 -15.56 2.84
CA ARG A 203 -5.87 -15.35 1.70
C ARG A 203 -6.06 -13.86 1.45
N GLU A 204 -5.87 -13.45 0.21
CA GLU A 204 -6.02 -12.05 -0.22
C GLU A 204 -7.48 -11.68 -0.39
N VAL A 205 -7.84 -10.51 0.08
CA VAL A 205 -9.14 -9.88 -0.11
C VAL A 205 -8.93 -8.57 -0.84
N THR A 206 -9.78 -8.29 -1.83
CA THR A 206 -9.74 -7.05 -2.58
C THR A 206 -10.32 -5.91 -1.75
N ILE A 207 -9.49 -4.90 -1.48
CA ILE A 207 -9.88 -3.68 -0.78
C ILE A 207 -10.03 -2.56 -1.80
N THR A 208 -11.13 -1.83 -1.68
CA THR A 208 -11.38 -0.60 -2.42
C THR A 208 -11.30 0.58 -1.47
N GLU A 209 -10.35 1.45 -1.71
CA GLU A 209 -10.19 2.73 -1.04
C GLU A 209 -10.69 3.82 -1.98
N CYS A 210 -11.63 4.64 -1.54
CA CYS A 210 -12.21 5.67 -2.39
C CYS A 210 -12.47 6.99 -1.65
N TRP A 211 -12.38 8.05 -2.42
CA TRP A 211 -12.76 9.40 -2.04
C TRP A 211 -13.97 9.77 -2.88
N ILE A 212 -15.07 10.03 -2.22
CA ILE A 212 -16.35 10.27 -2.87
C ILE A 212 -17.09 11.45 -2.24
N HIS A 213 -17.68 12.29 -3.09
CA HIS A 213 -18.60 13.31 -2.64
C HIS A 213 -20.00 12.71 -2.46
N VAL A 214 -20.46 12.66 -1.22
CA VAL A 214 -21.77 12.10 -0.87
C VAL A 214 -22.44 12.94 0.22
N ASP A 215 -23.74 13.20 0.04
CA ASP A 215 -24.60 13.76 1.08
C ASP A 215 -25.11 12.60 1.95
N ARG A 216 -24.54 12.46 3.15
CA ARG A 216 -24.88 11.36 4.06
C ARG A 216 -25.89 11.78 5.13
N ASP A 217 -25.90 13.03 5.52
CA ASP A 217 -26.81 13.60 6.52
C ASP A 217 -28.14 14.09 5.92
N GLY A 218 -28.23 14.21 4.60
CA GLY A 218 -29.45 14.58 3.86
C GLY A 218 -29.71 16.08 3.88
N ASP A 219 -28.70 16.91 4.11
CA ASP A 219 -28.80 18.37 4.10
C ASP A 219 -28.80 18.97 2.68
N GLY A 220 -28.48 18.17 1.67
CA GLY A 220 -28.41 18.55 0.26
C GLY A 220 -27.05 19.07 -0.15
N ILE A 221 -26.01 18.97 0.71
CA ILE A 221 -24.62 19.33 0.45
C ILE A 221 -23.80 18.06 0.43
N ALA A 222 -23.06 17.81 -0.65
CA ALA A 222 -22.20 16.65 -0.75
C ALA A 222 -20.82 16.92 -0.10
N GLU A 223 -20.44 16.10 0.86
CA GLU A 223 -19.17 16.16 1.56
C GLU A 223 -18.18 15.14 1.00
N LEU A 224 -16.90 15.47 1.03
CA LEU A 224 -15.86 14.52 0.62
C LEU A 224 -15.61 13.51 1.75
N LYS A 225 -15.93 12.24 1.49
CA LYS A 225 -15.70 11.13 2.40
C LYS A 225 -14.58 10.23 1.88
N HIS A 226 -13.74 9.77 2.78
CA HIS A 226 -12.79 8.70 2.56
C HIS A 226 -13.38 7.40 3.07
N ILE A 227 -13.54 6.44 2.19
CA ILE A 227 -14.17 5.15 2.50
C ILE A 227 -13.25 4.02 2.08
N ILE A 228 -13.02 3.08 2.98
CA ILE A 228 -12.32 1.84 2.71
C ILE A 228 -13.32 0.69 2.85
N SER A 229 -13.48 -0.09 1.79
CA SER A 229 -14.42 -1.21 1.76
C SER A 229 -13.78 -2.50 1.26
N ALA A 230 -14.28 -3.62 1.75
CA ALA A 230 -14.02 -4.94 1.23
C ALA A 230 -15.34 -5.51 0.70
N GLY A 231 -15.44 -5.69 -0.61
CA GLY A 231 -16.72 -6.05 -1.25
C GLY A 231 -17.82 -5.06 -0.90
N THR A 232 -18.87 -5.53 -0.22
CA THR A 232 -20.00 -4.72 0.22
C THR A 232 -19.87 -4.15 1.64
N THR A 233 -18.84 -4.55 2.37
CA THR A 233 -18.63 -4.16 3.77
C THR A 233 -17.72 -2.95 3.86
N ILE A 234 -18.15 -1.90 4.55
CA ILE A 234 -17.32 -0.73 4.85
C ILE A 234 -16.45 -1.06 6.05
N LEU A 235 -15.13 -1.00 5.85
CA LEU A 235 -14.13 -1.23 6.90
C LEU A 235 -13.81 0.06 7.67
N HIS A 236 -13.76 1.19 6.96
CA HIS A 236 -13.43 2.49 7.52
C HIS A 236 -14.13 3.60 6.75
N GLU A 237 -14.57 4.62 7.47
CA GLU A 237 -15.19 5.81 6.90
C GLU A 237 -14.80 7.03 7.73
N GLU A 238 -14.32 8.06 7.06
CA GLU A 238 -13.93 9.33 7.69
C GLU A 238 -14.18 10.52 6.76
N ASP A 239 -14.24 11.71 7.33
CA ASP A 239 -14.31 12.95 6.55
C ASP A 239 -12.92 13.28 5.99
N ALA A 240 -12.83 13.49 4.68
CA ALA A 240 -11.60 13.83 4.02
C ALA A 240 -11.52 15.32 3.70
N THR A 241 -10.35 15.92 3.93
CA THR A 241 -10.07 17.32 3.54
C THR A 241 -9.47 17.43 2.15
N GLY A 242 -9.08 16.31 1.54
CA GLY A 242 -8.46 16.25 0.22
C GLY A 242 -8.12 14.83 -0.18
N ILE A 243 -7.71 14.65 -1.42
CA ILE A 243 -7.35 13.37 -2.01
C ILE A 243 -5.82 13.21 -1.95
N PRO A 244 -5.26 12.21 -1.25
CA PRO A 244 -3.81 12.04 -1.09
C PRO A 244 -3.18 11.37 -2.33
N LEU A 245 -3.47 11.89 -3.50
CA LEU A 245 -3.00 11.42 -4.78
C LEU A 245 -2.36 12.55 -5.57
N ALA A 246 -1.36 12.22 -6.36
CA ALA A 246 -0.81 13.11 -7.39
C ALA A 246 -0.73 12.36 -8.70
N ASP A 247 -1.11 13.02 -9.76
CA ASP A 247 -1.07 12.47 -11.11
C ASP A 247 -0.08 13.22 -12.01
N ILE A 248 0.31 12.56 -13.08
CA ILE A 248 1.08 13.15 -14.16
C ILE A 248 0.49 12.69 -15.49
N VAL A 249 0.19 13.67 -16.35
CA VAL A 249 -0.28 13.44 -17.71
C VAL A 249 0.75 14.08 -18.63
N PRO A 250 1.59 13.30 -19.34
CA PRO A 250 2.68 13.84 -20.17
C PRO A 250 2.19 14.68 -21.34
N ILE A 251 1.06 14.30 -21.93
CA ILE A 251 0.45 14.96 -23.07
C ILE A 251 -1.04 15.04 -22.81
N ASP A 252 -1.47 16.18 -22.28
CA ASP A 252 -2.85 16.42 -21.93
C ASP A 252 -3.75 16.66 -23.15
N ILE A 253 -5.00 16.29 -22.99
CA ILE A 253 -6.09 16.62 -23.91
C ILE A 253 -6.98 17.60 -23.16
N PRO A 254 -7.23 18.81 -23.71
CA PRO A 254 -8.11 19.76 -23.04
C PRO A 254 -9.47 19.15 -22.71
N HIS A 255 -9.93 19.36 -21.48
CA HIS A 255 -11.22 18.89 -20.95
C HIS A 255 -11.36 17.38 -20.74
N GLU A 256 -10.27 16.63 -20.80
CA GLU A 256 -10.26 15.20 -20.49
C GLU A 256 -9.19 14.88 -19.43
N TYR A 257 -9.49 13.98 -18.51
CA TYR A 257 -8.53 13.54 -17.48
C TYR A 257 -7.40 12.70 -18.09
N TYR A 258 -7.73 11.80 -19.02
CA TYR A 258 -6.73 10.94 -19.65
C TYR A 258 -6.13 11.60 -20.90
N GLY A 259 -4.83 11.76 -20.91
CA GLY A 259 -4.09 12.30 -22.04
C GLY A 259 -3.77 11.27 -23.12
N LEU A 260 -2.71 11.54 -23.89
CA LEU A 260 -2.17 10.67 -24.90
C LEU A 260 -0.86 10.02 -24.43
N SER A 261 -0.66 8.77 -24.81
CA SER A 261 0.60 8.05 -24.61
C SER A 261 1.57 8.27 -25.78
N MET A 262 2.84 8.03 -25.55
CA MET A 262 3.83 8.00 -26.65
C MET A 262 3.50 6.92 -27.70
N ALA A 263 2.86 5.83 -27.28
CA ALA A 263 2.40 4.78 -28.17
C ALA A 263 1.32 5.27 -29.14
N ASP A 264 0.43 6.16 -28.71
CA ASP A 264 -0.61 6.73 -29.58
C ASP A 264 -0.02 7.53 -30.73
N PHE A 265 1.07 8.28 -30.51
CA PHE A 265 1.78 9.02 -31.54
C PHE A 265 2.53 8.13 -32.54
N THR A 266 3.15 7.08 -32.03
CA THR A 266 3.96 6.20 -32.88
C THR A 266 3.15 5.13 -33.60
N ARG A 267 1.91 4.89 -33.19
CA ARG A 267 1.04 3.82 -33.68
C ARG A 267 0.87 3.83 -35.22
N SER A 268 0.56 4.97 -35.81
CA SER A 268 0.34 5.12 -37.23
C SER A 268 1.61 4.82 -38.01
N SER A 269 2.74 5.34 -37.58
CA SER A 269 4.05 5.09 -38.25
C SER A 269 4.48 3.64 -38.09
N THR A 270 4.25 3.03 -36.94
CA THR A 270 4.56 1.61 -36.71
C THR A 270 3.71 0.70 -37.55
N LEU A 271 2.41 0.97 -37.70
CA LEU A 271 1.53 0.21 -38.59
C LEU A 271 1.95 0.31 -40.06
N ALA A 272 2.28 1.52 -40.52
CA ALA A 272 2.78 1.73 -41.89
C ALA A 272 4.10 0.99 -42.14
N SER A 273 5.06 1.10 -41.22
CA SER A 273 6.34 0.39 -41.31
C SER A 273 6.16 -1.12 -41.32
N THR A 274 5.25 -1.64 -40.49
CA THR A 274 4.95 -3.07 -40.42
C THR A 274 4.31 -3.57 -41.72
N ALA A 275 3.38 -2.79 -42.29
CA ALA A 275 2.76 -3.14 -43.59
C ALA A 275 3.79 -3.17 -44.73
N ILE A 276 4.68 -2.19 -44.77
CA ILE A 276 5.76 -2.15 -45.77
C ILE A 276 6.70 -3.35 -45.61
N LEU A 277 7.11 -3.64 -44.37
CA LEU A 277 8.00 -4.77 -44.08
C LEU A 277 7.37 -6.11 -44.49
N ARG A 278 6.08 -6.32 -44.13
CA ARG A 278 5.33 -7.52 -44.54
C ARG A 278 5.24 -7.65 -46.03
N GLY A 279 4.89 -6.58 -46.72
CA GLY A 279 4.84 -6.58 -48.21
C GLY A 279 6.19 -6.87 -48.85
N PHE A 280 7.29 -6.36 -48.27
CA PHE A 280 8.64 -6.68 -48.71
C PHE A 280 8.98 -8.15 -48.53
N VAL A 281 8.68 -8.72 -47.36
CA VAL A 281 8.91 -10.14 -47.06
C VAL A 281 8.07 -11.03 -48.00
N GLU A 282 6.79 -10.74 -48.16
CA GLU A 282 5.90 -11.47 -49.08
C GLU A 282 6.40 -11.43 -50.54
N ASN A 283 6.82 -10.24 -50.99
CA ASN A 283 7.37 -10.11 -52.34
C ASN A 283 8.67 -10.93 -52.51
N THR A 284 9.52 -10.96 -51.52
CA THR A 284 10.74 -11.78 -51.49
C THR A 284 10.40 -13.27 -51.57
N TYR A 285 9.40 -13.73 -50.82
CA TYR A 285 8.92 -15.11 -50.90
C TYR A 285 8.35 -15.44 -52.30
N LEU A 286 7.48 -14.60 -52.85
CA LEU A 286 6.88 -14.79 -54.16
C LEU A 286 7.94 -14.81 -55.30
N THR A 287 8.97 -13.99 -55.17
CA THR A 287 10.07 -13.93 -56.18
C THR A 287 10.96 -15.16 -56.11
N ASN A 288 11.25 -15.66 -54.89
CA ASN A 288 12.13 -16.82 -54.71
C ASN A 288 11.40 -18.17 -54.89
N TYR A 289 10.10 -18.21 -54.64
CA TYR A 289 9.26 -19.41 -54.74
C TYR A 289 8.07 -19.15 -55.65
N ALA A 290 8.35 -18.72 -56.92
CA ALA A 290 7.29 -18.53 -57.88
C ALA A 290 6.50 -19.84 -58.05
N PRO A 291 5.16 -19.86 -57.89
CA PRO A 291 4.37 -21.05 -58.09
C PRO A 291 4.55 -21.52 -59.54
N LYS A 292 5.09 -22.72 -59.72
CA LYS A 292 5.11 -23.36 -61.07
C LYS A 292 3.67 -23.69 -61.40
N LEU A 293 3.07 -22.88 -62.25
CA LEU A 293 1.81 -23.25 -62.89
C LEU A 293 2.08 -24.53 -63.72
N ALA A 294 1.46 -25.62 -63.25
CA ALA A 294 1.44 -26.90 -63.96
C ALA A 294 0.35 -26.89 -65.08
#